data_05fa9bd05dcb1e5f0e6fd89e96c425fa
#
_entry.id   05fa9bd05dcb1e5f0e6fd89e96c425fa
#
_cell.length_a   1.000
_cell.length_b   1.000
_cell.length_c   1.000
_cell.angle_alpha   90.00
_cell.angle_beta   90.00
_cell.angle_gamma   90.00
#
_symmetry.space_group_name_H-M   'P 1'
#
loop_
_entity.id
_entity.type
_entity.pdbx_description
1 polymer ?
#
loop_
_entity_poly.entity_id
_entity_poly.type
_entity_poly.pdbx_seq_one_letter_code
_entity_poly.pdbx_strand_id
1 'polypeptide(L)'
;MSLIEIEHVTFQYPGAAEPSLNDVSLNIEQGDFIAIMGGNGSGKTTLCKLLNGLIPHYYVGDITGAITVDEIKTLESKVTDLSRSVGYVYQDFENQLVRAKVIEDASYSPLNFGYHDYLERGKTALEKVGLIGKDEEYIWELSGGQKHLLALAGAISLEPKILIVDEPVAQLDPQHAKELYDVLKMLNEKENTTIIVIEHHTEFIAEYCKNVVLMSKSKIIWKKSVREGLTRVNELREKDIFPPQITQAAYSLTEKEDSTLPITLNEALEYFESYQAPEHNQIFLQQTVQKIKEKIVDIQNVDFSYKTISRQKKKILNGVNLTINKGDRIALVGNNGAGKSTLMRLMTGIEKPEKGEVLLKEMNTKEFSPEKFADMVTYIYQNPEEMFIDDSIKADIEYFLKARNVKDYAIAVDHIIELFQLREIKDRDGRLLSGGQQRRASLAIGVAMQPLLILLDEPTANLDIGTRKHISKFIQSLKDEAEAVIIATHDMQLVAEWANRIIVMKDGQIIHDGNRETVFSNKALLDQAGLTPPQIMEISRLLGMKLAYSVEDFVKYAENFGEESAYSGNYKEAARVY
;
A
#
# COMPACT_ATOMS: atom_id res chain seq x y z
N MET A 1 -24.09 -1.11 25.49
CA MET A 1 -23.36 -2.01 26.41
C MET A 1 -21.99 -2.23 25.80
N SER A 2 -20.96 -2.10 26.62
CA SER A 2 -19.59 -2.37 26.18
C SER A 2 -19.48 -3.84 25.78
N LEU A 3 -19.00 -4.10 24.56
CA LEU A 3 -18.78 -5.45 24.05
C LEU A 3 -17.34 -5.91 24.33
N ILE A 4 -16.42 -4.96 24.41
CA ILE A 4 -15.01 -5.17 24.75
C ILE A 4 -14.62 -4.18 25.84
N GLU A 5 -14.06 -4.70 26.92
CA GLU A 5 -13.54 -3.92 28.05
C GLU A 5 -12.09 -4.33 28.32
N ILE A 6 -11.20 -3.36 28.25
CA ILE A 6 -9.76 -3.51 28.54
C ILE A 6 -9.44 -2.57 29.68
N GLU A 7 -8.92 -3.10 30.80
CA GLU A 7 -8.65 -2.35 32.00
C GLU A 7 -7.20 -2.50 32.45
N HIS A 8 -6.44 -1.39 32.34
CA HIS A 8 -5.05 -1.27 32.83
C HIS A 8 -4.12 -2.40 32.38
N VAL A 9 -4.22 -2.80 31.11
CA VAL A 9 -3.45 -3.93 30.57
C VAL A 9 -2.04 -3.51 30.23
N THR A 10 -1.08 -4.25 30.80
CA THR A 10 0.34 -4.20 30.43
C THR A 10 0.76 -5.58 29.96
N PHE A 11 1.45 -5.65 28.82
CA PHE A 11 1.97 -6.91 28.27
C PHE A 11 3.37 -6.75 27.73
N GLN A 12 4.26 -7.69 28.10
CA GLN A 12 5.66 -7.73 27.66
C GLN A 12 6.03 -9.11 27.14
N TYR A 13 6.58 -9.15 25.91
CA TYR A 13 7.11 -10.39 25.34
C TYR A 13 8.40 -10.82 26.07
N PRO A 14 8.70 -12.14 26.13
CA PRO A 14 9.93 -12.64 26.76
C PRO A 14 11.17 -12.04 26.07
N GLY A 15 12.09 -11.52 26.87
CA GLY A 15 13.34 -10.94 26.38
C GLY A 15 13.22 -9.54 25.76
N ALA A 16 12.02 -8.97 25.69
CA ALA A 16 11.86 -7.57 25.28
C ALA A 16 12.33 -6.62 26.39
N ALA A 17 12.98 -5.52 26.02
CA ALA A 17 13.44 -4.51 26.97
C ALA A 17 12.29 -3.67 27.55
N GLU A 18 11.21 -3.48 26.77
CA GLU A 18 10.06 -2.66 27.14
C GLU A 18 8.73 -3.41 26.85
N PRO A 19 7.63 -3.09 27.55
CA PRO A 19 6.35 -3.68 27.29
C PRO A 19 5.79 -3.26 25.91
N SER A 20 5.17 -4.20 25.22
CA SER A 20 4.47 -3.95 23.95
C SER A 20 3.11 -3.28 24.13
N LEU A 21 2.52 -3.41 25.33
CA LEU A 21 1.36 -2.64 25.82
C LEU A 21 1.68 -2.17 27.23
N ASN A 22 1.40 -0.90 27.53
CA ASN A 22 1.75 -0.28 28.80
C ASN A 22 0.56 0.51 29.36
N ASP A 23 -0.11 -0.03 30.36
CA ASP A 23 -1.26 0.56 31.02
C ASP A 23 -2.38 0.99 30.04
N VAL A 24 -2.81 0.04 29.21
CA VAL A 24 -3.80 0.26 28.16
C VAL A 24 -5.21 0.03 28.70
N SER A 25 -6.10 1.01 28.52
CA SER A 25 -7.53 0.89 28.82
C SER A 25 -8.36 1.32 27.62
N LEU A 26 -9.37 0.52 27.24
CA LEU A 26 -10.22 0.76 26.07
C LEU A 26 -11.57 0.07 26.20
N ASN A 27 -12.64 0.79 25.88
CA ASN A 27 -13.98 0.23 25.76
C ASN A 27 -14.46 0.34 24.31
N ILE A 28 -15.06 -0.74 23.77
CA ILE A 28 -15.66 -0.77 22.43
C ILE A 28 -17.10 -1.23 22.56
N GLU A 29 -18.01 -0.46 21.99
CA GLU A 29 -19.45 -0.74 22.04
C GLU A 29 -19.85 -1.70 20.89
N GLN A 30 -20.93 -2.42 21.09
CA GLN A 30 -21.50 -3.27 20.04
C GLN A 30 -21.91 -2.42 18.82
N GLY A 31 -21.58 -2.88 17.61
CA GLY A 31 -21.87 -2.18 16.37
C GLY A 31 -20.94 -1.00 16.07
N ASP A 32 -19.85 -0.81 16.84
CA ASP A 32 -18.77 0.10 16.47
C ASP A 32 -18.08 -0.38 15.19
N PHE A 33 -17.67 0.58 14.36
CA PHE A 33 -16.67 0.38 13.31
C PHE A 33 -15.48 1.26 13.68
N ILE A 34 -14.44 0.66 14.24
CA ILE A 34 -13.32 1.38 14.85
C ILE A 34 -12.00 1.08 14.16
N ALA A 35 -11.23 2.12 13.88
CA ALA A 35 -9.86 1.99 13.41
C ALA A 35 -8.87 2.15 14.55
N ILE A 36 -7.84 1.30 14.58
CA ILE A 36 -6.67 1.44 15.46
C ILE A 36 -5.51 1.91 14.58
N MET A 37 -5.05 3.14 14.79
CA MET A 37 -3.93 3.73 14.07
C MET A 37 -2.74 4.01 14.98
N GLY A 38 -1.55 4.07 14.41
CA GLY A 38 -0.28 4.31 15.13
C GLY A 38 0.90 3.84 14.30
N GLY A 39 2.10 4.32 14.60
CA GLY A 39 3.34 3.89 13.95
C GLY A 39 3.65 2.40 14.16
N ASN A 40 4.61 1.87 13.41
CA ASN A 40 5.07 0.49 13.61
C ASN A 40 5.64 0.31 15.02
N GLY A 41 5.36 -0.85 15.62
CA GLY A 41 5.77 -1.15 16.99
C GLY A 41 4.97 -0.42 18.09
N SER A 42 3.88 0.28 17.77
CA SER A 42 3.03 0.95 18.79
C SER A 42 2.14 0.01 19.59
N GLY A 43 2.08 -1.29 19.26
CA GLY A 43 1.33 -2.31 20.01
C GLY A 43 -0.03 -2.70 19.41
N LYS A 44 -0.42 -2.19 18.23
CA LYS A 44 -1.74 -2.44 17.59
C LYS A 44 -2.08 -3.92 17.45
N THR A 45 -1.22 -4.68 16.74
CA THR A 45 -1.40 -6.12 16.53
C THR A 45 -1.35 -6.91 17.85
N THR A 46 -0.53 -6.48 18.83
CA THR A 46 -0.48 -7.07 20.16
C THR A 46 -1.82 -6.87 20.90
N LEU A 47 -2.42 -5.68 20.82
CA LEU A 47 -3.72 -5.38 21.37
C LEU A 47 -4.80 -6.29 20.74
N CYS A 48 -4.81 -6.44 19.42
CA CYS A 48 -5.77 -7.30 18.73
C CYS A 48 -5.60 -8.79 19.08
N LYS A 49 -4.35 -9.26 19.27
CA LYS A 49 -4.07 -10.64 19.72
C LYS A 49 -4.55 -10.96 21.14
N LEU A 50 -4.71 -9.96 21.99
CA LEU A 50 -5.33 -10.13 23.31
C LEU A 50 -6.84 -10.37 23.21
N LEU A 51 -7.50 -9.71 22.24
CA LEU A 51 -8.95 -9.79 22.07
C LEU A 51 -9.43 -11.17 21.59
N ASN A 52 -8.61 -11.88 20.83
CA ASN A 52 -8.94 -13.22 20.34
C ASN A 52 -8.28 -14.35 21.17
N GLY A 53 -7.61 -14.00 22.27
CA GLY A 53 -6.99 -14.96 23.18
C GLY A 53 -5.70 -15.59 22.66
N LEU A 54 -5.14 -15.17 21.54
CA LEU A 54 -3.81 -15.63 21.09
C LEU A 54 -2.72 -15.26 22.11
N ILE A 55 -2.88 -14.14 22.79
CA ILE A 55 -2.14 -13.80 24.01
C ILE A 55 -3.08 -14.06 25.18
N PRO A 56 -2.67 -14.81 26.20
CA PRO A 56 -1.33 -15.39 26.44
C PRO A 56 -1.14 -16.82 25.92
N HIS A 57 -2.12 -17.45 25.25
CA HIS A 57 -2.13 -18.89 25.01
C HIS A 57 -1.11 -19.37 23.97
N TYR A 58 -0.88 -18.59 22.90
CA TYR A 58 0.11 -18.89 21.86
C TYR A 58 1.34 -17.99 21.96
N TYR A 59 1.11 -16.72 22.25
CA TYR A 59 2.18 -15.76 22.48
C TYR A 59 2.29 -15.51 23.98
N VAL A 60 3.27 -16.18 24.60
CA VAL A 60 3.52 -16.06 26.05
C VAL A 60 4.19 -14.74 26.39
N GLY A 61 4.02 -14.26 27.61
CA GLY A 61 4.62 -13.06 28.14
C GLY A 61 4.04 -12.69 29.49
N ASP A 62 4.62 -11.67 30.11
CA ASP A 62 4.13 -11.12 31.35
C ASP A 62 2.94 -10.20 31.09
N ILE A 63 1.77 -10.50 31.71
CA ILE A 63 0.55 -9.76 31.53
C ILE A 63 -0.07 -9.37 32.88
N THR A 64 -0.57 -8.12 32.92
CA THR A 64 -1.37 -7.62 34.07
C THR A 64 -2.60 -6.89 33.54
N GLY A 65 -3.58 -6.62 34.42
CA GLY A 65 -4.84 -5.99 34.04
C GLY A 65 -5.95 -7.01 33.76
N ALA A 66 -7.07 -6.57 33.20
CA ALA A 66 -8.22 -7.39 32.86
C ALA A 66 -8.72 -7.10 31.45
N ILE A 67 -9.22 -8.15 30.76
CA ILE A 67 -9.80 -8.05 29.43
C ILE A 67 -11.07 -8.89 29.39
N THR A 68 -12.18 -8.27 29.04
CA THR A 68 -13.46 -8.93 28.81
C THR A 68 -13.91 -8.69 27.37
N VAL A 69 -14.27 -9.76 26.68
CA VAL A 69 -14.76 -9.74 25.29
C VAL A 69 -16.04 -10.55 25.24
N ASP A 70 -17.17 -9.94 24.85
CA ASP A 70 -18.49 -10.60 24.84
C ASP A 70 -18.79 -11.34 26.14
N GLU A 71 -18.61 -10.67 27.29
CA GLU A 71 -18.78 -11.20 28.65
C GLU A 71 -17.76 -12.31 29.04
N ILE A 72 -16.81 -12.65 28.13
CA ILE A 72 -15.79 -13.67 28.37
C ILE A 72 -14.49 -13.01 28.83
N LYS A 73 -13.95 -13.42 29.97
CA LYS A 73 -12.62 -12.98 30.42
C LYS A 73 -11.54 -13.69 29.64
N THR A 74 -10.82 -12.96 28.77
CA THR A 74 -9.89 -13.56 27.80
C THR A 74 -8.73 -14.31 28.44
N LEU A 75 -8.24 -13.83 29.59
CA LEU A 75 -7.09 -14.43 30.28
C LEU A 75 -7.43 -15.77 30.99
N GLU A 76 -8.71 -16.01 31.26
CA GLU A 76 -9.19 -17.22 31.98
C GLU A 76 -9.81 -18.25 31.01
N SER A 77 -10.02 -17.88 29.72
CA SER A 77 -10.79 -18.65 28.74
C SER A 77 -9.91 -19.18 27.63
N LYS A 78 -10.31 -20.28 27.00
CA LYS A 78 -9.58 -20.86 25.86
C LYS A 78 -9.82 -20.04 24.58
N VAL A 79 -8.87 -20.06 23.65
CA VAL A 79 -9.02 -19.45 22.31
C VAL A 79 -10.28 -19.95 21.60
N THR A 80 -10.62 -21.25 21.76
CA THR A 80 -11.82 -21.83 21.15
C THR A 80 -13.13 -21.20 21.64
N ASP A 81 -13.18 -20.71 22.87
CA ASP A 81 -14.38 -20.06 23.40
C ASP A 81 -14.54 -18.66 22.78
N LEU A 82 -13.44 -17.92 22.67
CA LEU A 82 -13.38 -16.60 22.06
C LEU A 82 -13.61 -16.63 20.54
N SER A 83 -13.13 -17.68 19.85
CA SER A 83 -13.26 -17.80 18.39
C SER A 83 -14.71 -17.90 17.88
N ARG A 84 -15.69 -18.13 18.76
CA ARG A 84 -17.12 -18.06 18.41
C ARG A 84 -17.62 -16.63 18.33
N SER A 85 -17.04 -15.74 19.12
CA SER A 85 -17.43 -14.32 19.20
C SER A 85 -16.50 -13.42 18.41
N VAL A 86 -15.25 -13.84 18.18
CA VAL A 86 -14.22 -13.02 17.53
C VAL A 86 -13.68 -13.72 16.28
N GLY A 87 -14.01 -13.19 15.10
CA GLY A 87 -13.33 -13.51 13.83
C GLY A 87 -12.07 -12.66 13.69
N TYR A 88 -11.01 -13.21 13.10
CA TYR A 88 -9.76 -12.50 12.87
C TYR A 88 -9.25 -12.76 11.45
N VAL A 89 -8.91 -11.68 10.73
CA VAL A 89 -8.20 -11.73 9.45
C VAL A 89 -6.82 -11.13 9.65
N TYR A 90 -5.78 -11.93 9.39
CA TYR A 90 -4.38 -11.54 9.58
C TYR A 90 -3.87 -10.65 8.44
N GLN A 91 -2.87 -9.83 8.72
CA GLN A 91 -2.14 -9.05 7.73
C GLN A 91 -1.60 -9.93 6.58
N ASP A 92 -1.01 -11.08 6.93
CA ASP A 92 -0.63 -12.11 5.96
C ASP A 92 -1.76 -13.17 5.87
N PHE A 93 -2.80 -12.82 5.13
CA PHE A 93 -4.00 -13.65 4.97
C PHE A 93 -3.73 -14.97 4.23
N GLU A 94 -2.68 -15.06 3.41
CA GLU A 94 -2.35 -16.30 2.71
C GLU A 94 -1.97 -17.43 3.69
N ASN A 95 -1.34 -17.09 4.81
CA ASN A 95 -1.04 -18.05 5.88
C ASN A 95 -2.28 -18.54 6.64
N GLN A 96 -3.43 -17.91 6.43
CA GLN A 96 -4.70 -18.31 7.02
C GLN A 96 -5.46 -19.35 6.16
N LEU A 97 -5.14 -19.45 4.87
CA LEU A 97 -5.76 -20.37 3.94
C LEU A 97 -5.14 -21.77 4.08
N VAL A 98 -5.93 -22.75 4.51
CA VAL A 98 -5.43 -24.08 4.91
C VAL A 98 -5.96 -25.23 4.04
N ARG A 99 -7.02 -24.99 3.24
CA ARG A 99 -7.64 -26.01 2.38
C ARG A 99 -7.37 -25.73 0.92
N ALA A 100 -7.44 -26.79 0.11
CA ALA A 100 -7.15 -26.68 -1.31
C ALA A 100 -8.29 -26.00 -2.11
N LYS A 101 -9.54 -26.28 -1.75
CA LYS A 101 -10.73 -25.74 -2.44
C LYS A 101 -11.33 -24.57 -1.66
N VAL A 102 -11.90 -23.62 -2.39
CA VAL A 102 -12.53 -22.41 -1.87
C VAL A 102 -13.63 -22.73 -0.86
N ILE A 103 -14.56 -23.64 -1.19
CA ILE A 103 -15.65 -24.02 -0.27
C ILE A 103 -15.13 -24.74 0.97
N GLU A 104 -14.12 -25.60 0.83
CA GLU A 104 -13.55 -26.32 1.96
C GLU A 104 -12.86 -25.37 2.94
N ASP A 105 -12.23 -24.31 2.44
CA ASP A 105 -11.55 -23.31 3.25
C ASP A 105 -12.57 -22.41 3.97
N ALA A 106 -13.56 -21.88 3.25
CA ALA A 106 -14.64 -21.08 3.83
C ALA A 106 -15.44 -21.84 4.91
N SER A 107 -15.59 -23.16 4.74
CA SER A 107 -16.33 -24.04 5.68
C SER A 107 -15.46 -24.63 6.80
N TYR A 108 -14.15 -24.33 6.80
CA TYR A 108 -13.20 -24.99 7.70
C TYR A 108 -13.48 -24.73 9.18
N SER A 109 -13.77 -23.47 9.54
CA SER A 109 -14.07 -23.11 10.92
C SER A 109 -15.36 -23.76 11.43
N PRO A 110 -16.52 -23.66 10.76
CA PRO A 110 -17.74 -24.34 11.22
C PRO A 110 -17.60 -25.86 11.27
N LEU A 111 -16.86 -26.47 10.35
CA LEU A 111 -16.57 -27.90 10.39
C LEU A 111 -15.84 -28.30 11.68
N ASN A 112 -14.78 -27.56 12.07
CA ASN A 112 -14.00 -27.85 13.27
C ASN A 112 -14.78 -27.58 14.58
N PHE A 113 -15.75 -26.68 14.54
CA PHE A 113 -16.67 -26.46 15.65
C PHE A 113 -17.83 -27.45 15.72
N GLY A 114 -17.90 -28.41 14.77
CA GLY A 114 -18.88 -29.50 14.76
C GLY A 114 -20.28 -29.07 14.29
N TYR A 115 -20.41 -27.99 13.53
CA TYR A 115 -21.68 -27.59 12.93
C TYR A 115 -22.09 -28.54 11.82
N HIS A 116 -23.30 -29.08 11.86
CA HIS A 116 -23.81 -29.97 10.83
C HIS A 116 -24.04 -29.28 9.48
N ASP A 117 -24.36 -27.98 9.53
CA ASP A 117 -24.62 -27.08 8.40
C ASP A 117 -23.35 -26.34 7.92
N TYR A 118 -22.16 -26.87 8.21
CA TYR A 118 -20.87 -26.22 7.94
C TYR A 118 -20.69 -25.79 6.47
N LEU A 119 -21.15 -26.60 5.52
CA LEU A 119 -21.09 -26.27 4.08
C LEU A 119 -22.03 -25.12 3.71
N GLU A 120 -23.22 -25.07 4.29
CA GLU A 120 -24.18 -23.99 4.06
C GLU A 120 -23.64 -22.66 4.62
N ARG A 121 -23.07 -22.69 5.82
CA ARG A 121 -22.39 -21.53 6.41
C ARG A 121 -21.23 -21.04 5.56
N GLY A 122 -20.39 -21.94 5.04
CA GLY A 122 -19.32 -21.59 4.11
C GLY A 122 -19.84 -20.94 2.84
N LYS A 123 -20.90 -21.48 2.23
CA LYS A 123 -21.52 -20.90 1.03
C LYS A 123 -22.08 -19.51 1.30
N THR A 124 -22.82 -19.34 2.41
CA THR A 124 -23.35 -18.03 2.82
C THR A 124 -22.22 -17.01 3.03
N ALA A 125 -21.10 -17.43 3.64
CA ALA A 125 -19.94 -16.56 3.80
C ALA A 125 -19.31 -16.17 2.45
N LEU A 126 -19.17 -17.11 1.51
CA LEU A 126 -18.69 -16.84 0.14
C LEU A 126 -19.63 -15.88 -0.62
N GLU A 127 -20.96 -16.02 -0.45
CA GLU A 127 -21.93 -15.10 -1.02
C GLU A 127 -21.76 -13.68 -0.48
N LYS A 128 -21.59 -13.53 0.85
CA LYS A 128 -21.38 -12.22 1.51
C LYS A 128 -20.14 -11.49 1.00
N VAL A 129 -19.09 -12.22 0.69
CA VAL A 129 -17.83 -11.63 0.18
C VAL A 129 -17.76 -11.57 -1.35
N GLY A 130 -18.81 -11.94 -2.07
CA GLY A 130 -18.87 -11.85 -3.54
C GLY A 130 -18.08 -12.94 -4.29
N LEU A 131 -17.79 -14.07 -3.66
CA LEU A 131 -17.12 -15.23 -4.28
C LEU A 131 -18.09 -16.30 -4.79
N ILE A 132 -19.30 -15.91 -5.17
CA ILE A 132 -20.33 -16.80 -5.73
C ILE A 132 -19.80 -17.50 -6.99
N GLY A 133 -20.03 -18.83 -7.07
CA GLY A 133 -19.68 -19.64 -8.23
C GLY A 133 -18.20 -20.06 -8.28
N LYS A 134 -17.43 -19.76 -7.25
CA LYS A 134 -16.02 -20.17 -7.12
C LYS A 134 -15.79 -21.34 -6.17
N ASP A 135 -16.88 -21.94 -5.68
CA ASP A 135 -16.87 -22.99 -4.64
C ASP A 135 -15.90 -24.14 -4.94
N GLU A 136 -15.86 -24.61 -6.19
CA GLU A 136 -15.05 -25.74 -6.63
C GLU A 136 -13.66 -25.36 -7.14
N GLU A 137 -13.35 -24.05 -7.26
CA GLU A 137 -12.03 -23.57 -7.65
C GLU A 137 -10.99 -23.90 -6.57
N TYR A 138 -9.73 -24.03 -7.00
CA TYR A 138 -8.62 -24.17 -6.09
C TYR A 138 -8.12 -22.80 -5.64
N ILE A 139 -7.69 -22.67 -4.37
CA ILE A 139 -7.24 -21.40 -3.79
C ILE A 139 -6.09 -20.74 -4.56
N TRP A 140 -5.22 -21.52 -5.20
CA TRP A 140 -4.11 -21.02 -6.02
C TRP A 140 -4.54 -20.48 -7.40
N GLU A 141 -5.80 -20.71 -7.80
CA GLU A 141 -6.40 -20.14 -9.02
C GLU A 141 -6.96 -18.74 -8.77
N LEU A 142 -7.21 -18.39 -7.51
CA LEU A 142 -7.72 -17.09 -7.09
C LEU A 142 -6.66 -16.00 -7.23
N SER A 143 -7.11 -14.76 -7.53
CA SER A 143 -6.28 -13.55 -7.42
C SER A 143 -5.97 -13.24 -5.96
N GLY A 144 -4.95 -12.39 -5.68
CA GLY A 144 -4.62 -11.96 -4.33
C GLY A 144 -5.82 -11.34 -3.59
N GLY A 145 -6.58 -10.46 -4.26
CA GLY A 145 -7.80 -9.89 -3.68
C GLY A 145 -8.87 -10.95 -3.37
N GLN A 146 -9.07 -11.92 -4.27
CA GLN A 146 -10.01 -13.02 -4.04
C GLN A 146 -9.59 -13.93 -2.88
N LYS A 147 -8.29 -14.18 -2.71
CA LYS A 147 -7.77 -14.92 -1.56
C LYS A 147 -8.04 -14.17 -0.24
N HIS A 148 -7.89 -12.84 -0.25
CA HIS A 148 -8.20 -12.04 0.93
C HIS A 148 -9.71 -12.10 1.28
N LEU A 149 -10.58 -11.99 0.28
CA LEU A 149 -12.03 -12.18 0.47
C LEU A 149 -12.35 -13.60 0.96
N LEU A 150 -11.60 -14.63 0.52
CA LEU A 150 -11.76 -16.00 1.04
C LEU A 150 -11.35 -16.11 2.51
N ALA A 151 -10.22 -15.50 2.91
CA ALA A 151 -9.82 -15.45 4.31
C ALA A 151 -10.88 -14.74 5.19
N LEU A 152 -11.47 -13.65 4.66
CA LEU A 152 -12.59 -12.98 5.30
C LEU A 152 -13.82 -13.90 5.39
N ALA A 153 -14.17 -14.65 4.32
CA ALA A 153 -15.27 -15.62 4.34
C ALA A 153 -15.06 -16.68 5.44
N GLY A 154 -13.85 -17.23 5.56
CA GLY A 154 -13.48 -18.16 6.64
C GLY A 154 -13.68 -17.56 8.03
N ALA A 155 -13.30 -16.29 8.22
CA ALA A 155 -13.45 -15.59 9.50
C ALA A 155 -14.92 -15.31 9.87
N ILE A 156 -15.78 -14.99 8.89
CA ILE A 156 -17.21 -14.68 9.14
C ILE A 156 -18.12 -15.90 9.08
N SER A 157 -17.64 -17.09 8.71
CA SER A 157 -18.45 -18.30 8.57
C SER A 157 -19.05 -18.80 9.89
N LEU A 158 -18.50 -18.37 11.03
CA LEU A 158 -19.05 -18.61 12.37
C LEU A 158 -20.04 -17.52 12.83
N GLU A 159 -20.29 -16.48 12.01
CA GLU A 159 -21.12 -15.33 12.34
C GLU A 159 -20.69 -14.63 13.64
N PRO A 160 -19.40 -14.22 13.74
CA PRO A 160 -18.88 -13.64 14.98
C PRO A 160 -19.50 -12.26 15.25
N LYS A 161 -19.64 -11.90 16.54
CA LYS A 161 -20.09 -10.55 16.95
C LYS A 161 -19.03 -9.48 16.70
N ILE A 162 -17.76 -9.88 16.70
CA ILE A 162 -16.59 -9.02 16.54
C ILE A 162 -15.75 -9.56 15.39
N LEU A 163 -15.35 -8.69 14.48
CA LEU A 163 -14.43 -9.00 13.39
C LEU A 163 -13.23 -8.06 13.48
N ILE A 164 -12.05 -8.64 13.63
CA ILE A 164 -10.78 -7.93 13.62
C ILE A 164 -10.10 -8.16 12.28
N VAL A 165 -9.67 -7.08 11.62
CA VAL A 165 -8.96 -7.14 10.33
C VAL A 165 -7.67 -6.34 10.44
N ASP A 166 -6.54 -7.03 10.33
CA ASP A 166 -5.22 -6.44 10.51
C ASP A 166 -4.65 -6.01 9.14
N GLU A 167 -4.53 -4.70 8.92
CA GLU A 167 -4.05 -4.06 7.69
C GLU A 167 -4.75 -4.57 6.41
N PRO A 168 -6.10 -4.40 6.30
CA PRO A 168 -6.91 -5.02 5.25
C PRO A 168 -6.52 -4.65 3.82
N VAL A 169 -5.85 -3.52 3.60
CA VAL A 169 -5.54 -3.03 2.24
C VAL A 169 -4.07 -3.08 1.86
N ALA A 170 -3.19 -3.55 2.75
CA ALA A 170 -1.73 -3.47 2.57
C ALA A 170 -1.20 -4.12 1.27
N GLN A 171 -1.90 -5.13 0.74
CA GLN A 171 -1.50 -5.90 -0.46
C GLN A 171 -2.54 -5.84 -1.59
N LEU A 172 -3.57 -5.00 -1.43
CA LEU A 172 -4.66 -4.90 -2.39
C LEU A 172 -4.46 -3.69 -3.31
N ASP A 173 -4.86 -3.85 -4.57
CA ASP A 173 -5.09 -2.70 -5.41
C ASP A 173 -6.33 -1.90 -4.94
N PRO A 174 -6.49 -0.64 -5.33
CA PRO A 174 -7.54 0.22 -4.81
C PRO A 174 -8.96 -0.29 -5.02
N GLN A 175 -9.22 -1.03 -6.11
CA GLN A 175 -10.53 -1.59 -6.40
C GLN A 175 -10.88 -2.68 -5.40
N HIS A 176 -10.00 -3.67 -5.21
CA HIS A 176 -10.23 -4.76 -4.25
C HIS A 176 -10.24 -4.26 -2.79
N ALA A 177 -9.44 -3.22 -2.48
CA ALA A 177 -9.48 -2.58 -1.17
C ALA A 177 -10.86 -1.99 -0.87
N LYS A 178 -11.46 -1.28 -1.84
CA LYS A 178 -12.81 -0.75 -1.71
C LYS A 178 -13.85 -1.86 -1.58
N GLU A 179 -13.79 -2.90 -2.41
CA GLU A 179 -14.70 -4.06 -2.34
C GLU A 179 -14.67 -4.70 -0.94
N LEU A 180 -13.48 -4.86 -0.35
CA LEU A 180 -13.32 -5.39 1.00
C LEU A 180 -14.00 -4.49 2.05
N TYR A 181 -13.75 -3.18 2.01
CA TYR A 181 -14.37 -2.24 2.95
C TYR A 181 -15.88 -2.14 2.79
N ASP A 182 -16.40 -2.26 1.57
CA ASP A 182 -17.85 -2.31 1.31
C ASP A 182 -18.49 -3.56 1.96
N VAL A 183 -17.79 -4.70 1.94
CA VAL A 183 -18.22 -5.91 2.69
C VAL A 183 -18.19 -5.66 4.20
N LEU A 184 -17.11 -5.09 4.75
CA LEU A 184 -17.02 -4.77 6.18
C LEU A 184 -18.14 -3.82 6.61
N LYS A 185 -18.44 -2.80 5.80
CA LYS A 185 -19.55 -1.86 6.04
C LYS A 185 -20.89 -2.58 6.04
N MET A 186 -21.14 -3.46 5.08
CA MET A 186 -22.35 -4.27 5.01
C MET A 186 -22.53 -5.12 6.28
N LEU A 187 -21.47 -5.80 6.75
CA LEU A 187 -21.51 -6.60 7.98
C LEU A 187 -21.82 -5.72 9.21
N ASN A 188 -21.20 -4.53 9.28
CA ASN A 188 -21.46 -3.60 10.38
C ASN A 188 -22.89 -3.05 10.38
N GLU A 189 -23.38 -2.54 9.22
CA GLU A 189 -24.66 -1.85 9.14
C GLU A 189 -25.86 -2.81 9.16
N LYS A 190 -25.76 -3.98 8.49
CA LYS A 190 -26.87 -4.92 8.34
C LYS A 190 -26.89 -6.02 9.38
N GLU A 191 -25.71 -6.49 9.83
CA GLU A 191 -25.59 -7.61 10.76
C GLU A 191 -25.20 -7.15 12.17
N ASN A 192 -24.96 -5.83 12.36
CA ASN A 192 -24.54 -5.24 13.64
C ASN A 192 -23.23 -5.84 14.18
N THR A 193 -22.37 -6.35 13.27
CA THR A 193 -21.05 -6.86 13.62
C THR A 193 -20.16 -5.70 14.04
N THR A 194 -19.46 -5.82 15.16
CA THR A 194 -18.46 -4.84 15.60
C THR A 194 -17.18 -5.07 14.82
N ILE A 195 -16.72 -4.05 14.10
CA ILE A 195 -15.53 -4.13 13.25
C ILE A 195 -14.38 -3.37 13.88
N ILE A 196 -13.23 -4.03 13.98
CA ILE A 196 -11.96 -3.44 14.41
C ILE A 196 -10.97 -3.60 13.27
N VAL A 197 -10.49 -2.49 12.71
CA VAL A 197 -9.43 -2.51 11.68
C VAL A 197 -8.15 -1.89 12.24
N ILE A 198 -7.01 -2.52 12.00
CA ILE A 198 -5.72 -1.84 12.09
C ILE A 198 -5.47 -1.23 10.73
N GLU A 199 -5.38 0.11 10.65
CA GLU A 199 -5.32 0.78 9.35
C GLU A 199 -4.38 1.98 9.39
N HIS A 200 -3.66 2.17 8.28
CA HIS A 200 -2.76 3.29 8.06
C HIS A 200 -3.30 4.29 7.03
N HIS A 201 -4.21 3.84 6.15
CA HIS A 201 -4.82 4.68 5.11
C HIS A 201 -5.98 5.48 5.69
N THR A 202 -5.71 6.73 6.06
CA THR A 202 -6.68 7.62 6.73
C THR A 202 -7.89 7.95 5.86
N GLU A 203 -7.79 7.78 4.54
CA GLU A 203 -8.91 7.90 3.60
C GLU A 203 -9.97 6.84 3.85
N PHE A 204 -9.58 5.56 4.03
CA PHE A 204 -10.50 4.49 4.39
C PHE A 204 -11.07 4.66 5.80
N ILE A 205 -10.24 5.13 6.74
CA ILE A 205 -10.73 5.45 8.10
C ILE A 205 -11.83 6.53 8.03
N ALA A 206 -11.61 7.61 7.25
CA ALA A 206 -12.56 8.70 7.10
C ALA A 206 -13.89 8.26 6.47
N GLU A 207 -13.85 7.34 5.50
CA GLU A 207 -15.01 6.92 4.71
C GLU A 207 -15.86 5.85 5.43
N TYR A 208 -15.23 4.94 6.20
CA TYR A 208 -15.89 3.74 6.70
C TYR A 208 -16.00 3.65 8.22
N CYS A 209 -15.07 4.22 8.97
CA CYS A 209 -15.04 4.07 10.43
C CYS A 209 -15.88 5.13 11.15
N LYS A 210 -16.41 4.77 12.33
CA LYS A 210 -17.13 5.69 13.22
C LYS A 210 -16.20 6.33 14.25
N ASN A 211 -15.30 5.52 14.79
CA ASN A 211 -14.36 5.90 15.83
C ASN A 211 -12.93 5.53 15.44
N VAL A 212 -11.98 6.20 16.06
CA VAL A 212 -10.56 5.93 15.86
C VAL A 212 -9.82 5.96 17.20
N VAL A 213 -8.88 5.02 17.36
CA VAL A 213 -7.95 4.93 18.49
C VAL A 213 -6.56 5.24 17.99
N LEU A 214 -5.89 6.18 18.63
CA LEU A 214 -4.48 6.47 18.40
C LEU A 214 -3.60 5.76 19.40
N MET A 215 -2.69 4.92 18.92
CA MET A 215 -1.66 4.27 19.72
C MET A 215 -0.27 4.82 19.43
N SER A 216 0.51 5.05 20.47
CA SER A 216 1.92 5.47 20.34
C SER A 216 2.72 4.97 21.53
N LYS A 217 3.93 4.45 21.31
CA LYS A 217 4.84 3.96 22.34
C LYS A 217 4.12 3.03 23.34
N SER A 218 3.46 2.01 22.82
CA SER A 218 2.75 0.97 23.59
C SER A 218 1.58 1.47 24.44
N LYS A 219 1.07 2.68 24.20
CA LYS A 219 -0.05 3.28 24.95
C LYS A 219 -1.16 3.72 24.01
N ILE A 220 -2.39 3.72 24.51
CA ILE A 220 -3.49 4.45 23.88
C ILE A 220 -3.37 5.92 24.29
N ILE A 221 -3.27 6.79 23.29
CA ILE A 221 -3.22 8.24 23.52
C ILE A 221 -4.64 8.78 23.69
N TRP A 222 -5.56 8.34 22.82
CA TRP A 222 -6.99 8.65 22.89
C TRP A 222 -7.84 7.72 22.02
N LYS A 223 -9.16 7.64 22.34
CA LYS A 223 -10.25 7.19 21.46
C LYS A 223 -11.13 8.40 21.16
N LYS A 224 -11.43 8.65 19.86
CA LYS A 224 -12.23 9.78 19.40
C LYS A 224 -13.14 9.37 18.25
N SER A 225 -14.15 10.21 17.94
CA SER A 225 -14.82 10.13 16.65
C SER A 225 -13.83 10.32 15.51
N VAL A 226 -14.09 9.70 14.36
CA VAL A 226 -13.18 9.81 13.19
C VAL A 226 -12.92 11.28 12.85
N ARG A 227 -13.95 12.13 12.85
CA ARG A 227 -13.82 13.57 12.60
C ARG A 227 -12.87 14.26 13.58
N GLU A 228 -13.11 14.07 14.87
CA GLU A 228 -12.25 14.69 15.91
C GLU A 228 -10.80 14.19 15.85
N GLY A 229 -10.62 12.91 15.51
CA GLY A 229 -9.30 12.30 15.41
C GLY A 229 -8.51 12.79 14.20
N LEU A 230 -9.12 12.76 13.01
CA LEU A 230 -8.44 13.08 11.75
C LEU A 230 -8.21 14.59 11.52
N THR A 231 -8.92 15.47 12.23
CA THR A 231 -8.68 16.93 12.16
C THR A 231 -7.54 17.41 13.05
N ARG A 232 -6.93 16.55 13.89
CA ARG A 232 -5.74 16.85 14.71
C ARG A 232 -4.45 16.71 13.90
N VAL A 233 -4.27 17.60 12.93
CA VAL A 233 -3.22 17.49 11.91
C VAL A 233 -1.81 17.46 12.50
N ASN A 234 -1.50 18.37 13.44
CA ASN A 234 -0.17 18.47 14.03
C ASN A 234 0.15 17.27 14.94
N GLU A 235 -0.82 16.88 15.82
CA GLU A 235 -0.64 15.73 16.70
C GLU A 235 -0.39 14.44 15.93
N LEU A 236 -1.11 14.24 14.80
CA LEU A 236 -0.92 13.07 13.93
C LEU A 236 0.43 13.10 13.22
N ARG A 237 0.82 14.27 12.66
CA ARG A 237 2.12 14.46 11.98
C ARG A 237 3.32 14.22 12.91
N GLU A 238 3.23 14.63 14.18
CA GLU A 238 4.26 14.35 15.19
C GLU A 238 4.46 12.85 15.46
N LYS A 239 3.50 12.01 15.07
CA LYS A 239 3.52 10.55 15.21
C LYS A 239 3.65 9.82 13.87
N ASP A 240 4.11 10.54 12.83
CA ASP A 240 4.25 10.03 11.46
C ASP A 240 2.95 9.46 10.86
N ILE A 241 1.79 9.95 11.34
CA ILE A 241 0.47 9.66 10.77
C ILE A 241 0.01 10.89 10.00
N PHE A 242 -0.49 10.67 8.79
CA PHE A 242 -0.93 11.76 7.93
C PHE A 242 -2.44 11.69 7.73
N PRO A 243 -3.18 12.75 8.11
CA PRO A 243 -4.60 12.87 7.79
C PRO A 243 -4.86 12.79 6.28
N PRO A 244 -6.12 12.63 5.83
CA PRO A 244 -6.46 12.68 4.41
C PRO A 244 -5.84 13.92 3.73
N GLN A 245 -5.41 13.79 2.47
CA GLN A 245 -4.71 14.88 1.77
C GLN A 245 -5.52 16.17 1.71
N ILE A 246 -6.83 16.04 1.54
CA ILE A 246 -7.77 17.16 1.56
C ILE A 246 -7.80 17.87 2.91
N THR A 247 -7.73 17.13 4.02
CA THR A 247 -7.63 17.69 5.37
C THR A 247 -6.31 18.45 5.54
N GLN A 248 -5.22 17.86 5.05
CA GLN A 248 -3.90 18.50 5.08
C GLN A 248 -3.89 19.81 4.26
N ALA A 249 -4.53 19.81 3.08
CA ALA A 249 -4.64 20.99 2.23
C ALA A 249 -5.46 22.10 2.90
N ALA A 250 -6.63 21.75 3.44
CA ALA A 250 -7.48 22.71 4.15
C ALA A 250 -6.78 23.31 5.38
N TYR A 251 -6.09 22.46 6.16
CA TYR A 251 -5.29 22.94 7.30
C TYR A 251 -4.17 23.88 6.85
N SER A 252 -3.46 23.58 5.78
CA SER A 252 -2.35 24.41 5.29
C SER A 252 -2.81 25.79 4.80
N LEU A 253 -4.06 25.93 4.34
CA LEU A 253 -4.65 27.21 3.93
C LEU A 253 -5.14 28.06 5.10
N THR A 254 -5.55 27.43 6.21
CA THR A 254 -6.18 28.15 7.33
C THR A 254 -5.34 28.19 8.60
N GLU A 255 -4.39 27.26 8.73
CA GLU A 255 -3.59 27.00 9.94
C GLU A 255 -4.44 26.73 11.21
N LYS A 256 -5.71 26.30 11.03
CA LYS A 256 -6.64 26.04 12.13
C LYS A 256 -6.99 24.55 12.19
N GLU A 257 -6.82 23.97 13.38
CA GLU A 257 -7.30 22.62 13.71
C GLU A 257 -8.69 22.71 14.30
N ASP A 258 -9.71 22.54 13.48
CA ASP A 258 -11.09 22.52 13.94
C ASP A 258 -11.91 21.42 13.22
N SER A 259 -13.12 21.18 13.73
CA SER A 259 -14.01 20.14 13.20
C SER A 259 -14.61 20.47 11.82
N THR A 260 -14.35 21.67 11.28
CA THR A 260 -14.83 22.10 9.95
C THR A 260 -13.91 21.65 8.83
N LEU A 261 -12.69 21.19 9.14
CA LEU A 261 -11.78 20.66 8.15
C LEU A 261 -12.40 19.42 7.46
N PRO A 262 -12.36 19.36 6.12
CA PRO A 262 -12.92 18.22 5.38
C PRO A 262 -12.10 16.96 5.62
N ILE A 263 -12.75 15.83 5.85
CA ILE A 263 -12.10 14.51 5.99
C ILE A 263 -12.46 13.55 4.84
N THR A 264 -13.55 13.81 4.11
CA THR A 264 -13.98 13.05 2.95
C THR A 264 -13.97 13.92 1.68
N LEU A 265 -13.91 13.27 0.52
CA LEU A 265 -13.87 13.98 -0.78
C LEU A 265 -15.12 14.85 -1.02
N ASN A 266 -16.30 14.37 -0.58
CA ASN A 266 -17.54 15.12 -0.70
C ASN A 266 -17.51 16.40 0.14
N GLU A 267 -17.04 16.32 1.37
CA GLU A 267 -16.87 17.50 2.23
C GLU A 267 -15.85 18.48 1.66
N ALA A 268 -14.79 17.95 1.03
CA ALA A 268 -13.78 18.79 0.41
C ALA A 268 -14.34 19.59 -0.78
N LEU A 269 -15.25 19.02 -1.56
CA LEU A 269 -15.93 19.73 -2.64
C LEU A 269 -16.70 20.94 -2.13
N GLU A 270 -17.45 20.77 -1.04
CA GLU A 270 -18.20 21.87 -0.42
C GLU A 270 -17.25 22.91 0.22
N TYR A 271 -16.21 22.42 0.91
CA TYR A 271 -15.24 23.29 1.58
C TYR A 271 -14.46 24.17 0.61
N PHE A 272 -14.04 23.60 -0.53
CA PHE A 272 -13.25 24.29 -1.56
C PHE A 272 -14.11 24.89 -2.69
N GLU A 273 -15.44 24.98 -2.55
CA GLU A 273 -16.32 25.51 -3.60
C GLU A 273 -15.92 26.91 -4.08
N SER A 274 -15.44 27.78 -3.18
CA SER A 274 -14.97 29.13 -3.49
C SER A 274 -13.70 29.18 -4.35
N TYR A 275 -13.00 28.06 -4.51
CA TYR A 275 -11.77 27.92 -5.32
C TYR A 275 -12.03 27.31 -6.70
N GLN A 276 -13.31 27.20 -7.13
CA GLN A 276 -13.65 26.70 -8.46
C GLN A 276 -13.12 27.63 -9.55
N ALA A 277 -12.43 27.04 -10.54
CA ALA A 277 -11.97 27.79 -11.70
C ALA A 277 -13.16 28.22 -12.57
N PRO A 278 -13.20 29.46 -13.10
CA PRO A 278 -14.17 29.81 -14.13
C PRO A 278 -13.99 28.89 -15.36
N GLU A 279 -15.11 28.48 -15.98
CA GLU A 279 -15.22 27.42 -17.03
C GLU A 279 -14.31 27.55 -18.26
N HIS A 280 -13.35 28.46 -18.30
CA HIS A 280 -12.61 28.85 -19.52
C HIS A 280 -11.09 28.63 -19.50
N ASN A 281 -10.52 27.84 -18.60
CA ASN A 281 -9.10 27.48 -18.71
C ASN A 281 -8.91 26.15 -19.44
N GLN A 282 -8.96 26.20 -20.79
CA GLN A 282 -8.47 25.09 -21.62
C GLN A 282 -6.96 24.90 -21.36
N ILE A 283 -6.62 23.72 -20.88
CA ILE A 283 -5.25 23.28 -20.68
C ILE A 283 -4.55 23.27 -22.05
N PHE A 284 -3.65 24.22 -22.27
CA PHE A 284 -2.76 24.20 -23.43
C PHE A 284 -1.74 23.08 -23.23
N LEU A 285 -1.94 21.97 -23.95
CA LEU A 285 -0.97 20.91 -24.10
C LEU A 285 0.28 21.49 -24.80
N GLN A 286 1.31 21.81 -24.07
CA GLN A 286 2.62 22.09 -24.66
C GLN A 286 3.15 20.81 -25.28
N GLN A 287 3.15 20.74 -26.60
CA GLN A 287 3.87 19.70 -27.35
C GLN A 287 5.37 19.89 -27.11
N THR A 288 5.93 19.07 -26.25
CA THR A 288 7.37 19.00 -26.03
C THR A 288 8.01 18.39 -27.28
N VAL A 289 8.86 19.15 -27.94
CA VAL A 289 9.69 18.66 -29.09
C VAL A 289 10.53 17.49 -28.58
N GLN A 290 10.26 16.30 -29.10
CA GLN A 290 11.02 15.10 -28.75
C GLN A 290 12.44 15.22 -29.27
N LYS A 291 13.42 15.48 -28.42
CA LYS A 291 14.83 15.21 -28.71
C LYS A 291 15.00 13.70 -28.85
N ILE A 292 15.74 13.26 -29.86
CA ILE A 292 16.14 11.85 -30.03
C ILE A 292 16.91 11.46 -28.77
N LYS A 293 16.32 10.58 -27.95
CA LYS A 293 16.92 10.07 -26.72
C LYS A 293 17.64 8.75 -27.00
N GLU A 294 18.74 8.50 -26.29
CA GLU A 294 19.47 7.24 -26.38
C GLU A 294 18.62 6.09 -25.83
N LYS A 295 18.46 5.01 -26.63
CA LYS A 295 17.70 3.82 -26.21
C LYS A 295 18.53 2.97 -25.25
N ILE A 296 17.90 2.54 -24.15
CA ILE A 296 18.47 1.60 -23.18
C ILE A 296 17.87 0.22 -23.39
N VAL A 297 16.52 0.12 -23.48
CA VAL A 297 15.80 -1.14 -23.73
C VAL A 297 14.86 -0.96 -24.90
N ASP A 298 14.78 -2.00 -25.74
CA ASP A 298 13.81 -2.09 -26.84
C ASP A 298 13.10 -3.45 -26.80
N ILE A 299 11.80 -3.42 -26.58
CA ILE A 299 10.93 -4.60 -26.50
C ILE A 299 10.06 -4.63 -27.74
N GLN A 300 10.14 -5.69 -28.54
CA GLN A 300 9.49 -5.80 -29.83
C GLN A 300 8.58 -7.02 -29.90
N ASN A 301 7.26 -6.78 -29.96
CA ASN A 301 6.20 -7.78 -30.15
C ASN A 301 6.33 -9.01 -29.24
N VAL A 302 6.51 -8.78 -27.94
CA VAL A 302 6.81 -9.83 -26.95
C VAL A 302 5.55 -10.52 -26.47
N ASP A 303 5.55 -11.87 -26.63
CA ASP A 303 4.63 -12.81 -25.99
C ASP A 303 5.36 -13.61 -24.92
N PHE A 304 4.67 -13.86 -23.77
CA PHE A 304 5.19 -14.71 -22.70
C PHE A 304 4.07 -15.44 -21.96
N SER A 305 4.33 -16.70 -21.57
CA SER A 305 3.39 -17.54 -20.81
C SER A 305 4.13 -18.34 -19.73
N TYR A 306 3.51 -18.48 -18.55
CA TYR A 306 3.96 -19.46 -17.56
C TYR A 306 3.26 -20.81 -17.77
N LYS A 307 3.96 -21.89 -17.42
CA LYS A 307 3.38 -23.23 -17.35
C LYS A 307 2.70 -23.40 -15.99
N THR A 308 1.42 -23.69 -15.98
CA THR A 308 0.67 -24.01 -14.76
C THR A 308 1.04 -25.41 -14.25
N ILE A 309 0.65 -25.74 -13.01
CA ILE A 309 0.80 -27.09 -12.42
C ILE A 309 0.12 -28.13 -13.30
N SER A 310 -1.02 -27.82 -13.91
CA SER A 310 -1.74 -28.66 -14.86
C SER A 310 -1.08 -28.75 -16.24
N ARG A 311 0.14 -28.21 -16.41
CA ARG A 311 0.89 -28.09 -17.68
C ARG A 311 0.20 -27.28 -18.78
N GLN A 312 -0.86 -26.58 -18.48
CA GLN A 312 -1.47 -25.61 -19.39
C GLN A 312 -0.62 -24.34 -19.42
N LYS A 313 -0.59 -23.65 -20.56
CA LYS A 313 0.07 -22.36 -20.69
C LYS A 313 -0.90 -21.26 -20.29
N LYS A 314 -0.53 -20.47 -19.27
CA LYS A 314 -1.24 -19.24 -18.92
C LYS A 314 -0.50 -18.07 -19.56
N LYS A 315 -1.10 -17.45 -20.59
CA LYS A 315 -0.52 -16.27 -21.26
C LYS A 315 -0.52 -15.09 -20.31
N ILE A 316 0.64 -14.44 -20.16
CA ILE A 316 0.85 -13.31 -19.25
C ILE A 316 1.11 -12.03 -20.03
N LEU A 317 1.89 -12.08 -21.12
CA LEU A 317 2.14 -10.93 -21.97
C LEU A 317 1.72 -11.24 -23.40
N ASN A 318 1.13 -10.24 -24.09
CA ASN A 318 0.54 -10.39 -25.40
C ASN A 318 0.92 -9.22 -26.33
N GLY A 319 1.91 -9.46 -27.21
CA GLY A 319 2.33 -8.51 -28.22
C GLY A 319 2.88 -7.20 -27.67
N VAL A 320 3.61 -7.24 -26.55
CA VAL A 320 4.10 -6.03 -25.88
C VAL A 320 5.20 -5.37 -26.70
N ASN A 321 5.05 -4.06 -26.91
CA ASN A 321 6.06 -3.18 -27.52
C ASN A 321 6.36 -2.04 -26.55
N LEU A 322 7.65 -1.78 -26.25
CA LEU A 322 8.08 -0.74 -25.35
C LEU A 322 9.54 -0.34 -25.61
N THR A 323 9.81 0.95 -25.68
CA THR A 323 11.18 1.48 -25.74
C THR A 323 11.45 2.32 -24.50
N ILE A 324 12.57 2.06 -23.82
CA ILE A 324 13.03 2.80 -22.64
C ILE A 324 14.27 3.59 -23.03
N ASN A 325 14.28 4.87 -22.70
CA ASN A 325 15.32 5.78 -23.07
C ASN A 325 16.05 6.34 -21.84
N LYS A 326 17.24 6.84 -22.06
CA LYS A 326 18.00 7.59 -21.05
C LYS A 326 17.20 8.79 -20.53
N GLY A 327 17.15 8.93 -19.20
CA GLY A 327 16.38 9.95 -18.48
C GLY A 327 14.92 9.58 -18.24
N ASP A 328 14.48 8.38 -18.63
CA ASP A 328 13.13 7.91 -18.34
C ASP A 328 13.02 7.51 -16.86
N ARG A 329 12.03 8.07 -16.17
CA ARG A 329 11.55 7.66 -14.84
C ARG A 329 10.14 7.14 -15.00
N ILE A 330 10.05 5.83 -15.23
CA ILE A 330 8.83 5.17 -15.63
C ILE A 330 8.11 4.61 -14.40
N ALA A 331 6.85 4.99 -14.23
CA ALA A 331 5.92 4.23 -13.42
C ALA A 331 5.19 3.22 -14.30
N LEU A 332 5.37 1.93 -14.00
CA LEU A 332 4.66 0.83 -14.63
C LEU A 332 3.46 0.48 -13.75
N VAL A 333 2.26 0.87 -14.15
CA VAL A 333 1.04 0.78 -13.34
C VAL A 333 0.01 -0.17 -13.94
N GLY A 334 -0.90 -0.68 -13.13
CA GLY A 334 -1.96 -1.61 -13.52
C GLY A 334 -2.29 -2.56 -12.38
N ASN A 335 -3.41 -3.26 -12.49
CA ASN A 335 -3.89 -4.19 -11.46
C ASN A 335 -2.92 -5.34 -11.21
N ASN A 336 -3.10 -6.04 -10.09
CA ASN A 336 -2.38 -7.27 -9.81
C ASN A 336 -2.63 -8.30 -10.92
N GLY A 337 -1.56 -8.93 -11.39
CA GLY A 337 -1.63 -9.86 -12.52
C GLY A 337 -1.59 -9.22 -13.91
N ALA A 338 -1.50 -7.90 -14.06
CA ALA A 338 -1.38 -7.22 -15.36
C ALA A 338 -0.08 -7.55 -16.14
N GLY A 339 0.89 -8.21 -15.50
CA GLY A 339 2.15 -8.64 -16.14
C GLY A 339 3.35 -7.73 -15.86
N LYS A 340 3.25 -6.77 -14.93
CA LYS A 340 4.31 -5.79 -14.59
C LYS A 340 5.64 -6.46 -14.23
N SER A 341 5.66 -7.29 -13.20
CA SER A 341 6.87 -7.99 -12.72
C SER A 341 7.44 -8.93 -13.80
N THR A 342 6.57 -9.58 -14.58
CA THR A 342 6.99 -10.45 -15.70
C THR A 342 7.71 -9.63 -16.78
N LEU A 343 7.18 -8.47 -17.13
CA LEU A 343 7.80 -7.57 -18.10
C LEU A 343 9.20 -7.12 -17.62
N MET A 344 9.32 -6.79 -16.34
CA MET A 344 10.62 -6.42 -15.75
C MET A 344 11.61 -7.59 -15.75
N ARG A 345 11.18 -8.83 -15.41
CA ARG A 345 12.04 -10.02 -15.45
C ARG A 345 12.54 -10.35 -16.85
N LEU A 346 11.77 -10.06 -17.89
CA LEU A 346 12.22 -10.18 -19.28
C LEU A 346 13.34 -9.18 -19.62
N MET A 347 13.29 -7.96 -19.05
CA MET A 347 14.35 -6.95 -19.25
C MET A 347 15.67 -7.36 -18.59
N THR A 348 15.64 -8.14 -17.50
CA THR A 348 16.86 -8.66 -16.87
C THR A 348 17.42 -9.90 -17.57
N GLY A 349 16.65 -10.50 -18.48
CA GLY A 349 17.00 -11.76 -19.10
C GLY A 349 16.85 -12.99 -18.18
N ILE A 350 16.28 -12.85 -16.97
CA ILE A 350 15.90 -13.96 -16.09
C ILE A 350 14.84 -14.81 -16.79
N GLU A 351 13.81 -14.15 -17.31
CA GLU A 351 12.84 -14.79 -18.20
C GLU A 351 13.19 -14.53 -19.67
N LYS A 352 12.79 -15.44 -20.55
CA LYS A 352 13.03 -15.33 -22.01
C LYS A 352 11.69 -15.26 -22.72
N PRO A 353 11.48 -14.30 -23.66
CA PRO A 353 10.22 -14.20 -24.37
C PRO A 353 9.97 -15.41 -25.29
N GLU A 354 8.71 -15.90 -25.35
CA GLU A 354 8.32 -16.97 -26.29
C GLU A 354 8.36 -16.47 -27.74
N LYS A 355 7.85 -15.24 -27.97
CA LYS A 355 7.90 -14.55 -29.25
C LYS A 355 8.42 -13.14 -29.05
N GLY A 356 8.88 -12.54 -30.14
CA GLY A 356 9.45 -11.20 -30.11
C GLY A 356 10.85 -11.17 -29.50
N GLU A 357 11.34 -9.99 -29.21
CA GLU A 357 12.70 -9.75 -28.74
C GLU A 357 12.72 -8.70 -27.64
N VAL A 358 13.68 -8.85 -26.71
CA VAL A 358 14.02 -7.84 -25.70
C VAL A 358 15.50 -7.53 -25.86
N LEU A 359 15.81 -6.30 -26.26
CA LEU A 359 17.16 -5.82 -26.48
C LEU A 359 17.56 -4.86 -25.35
N LEU A 360 18.67 -5.13 -24.66
CA LEU A 360 19.29 -4.23 -23.70
C LEU A 360 20.62 -3.72 -24.30
N LYS A 361 20.70 -2.42 -24.60
CA LYS A 361 21.84 -1.85 -25.35
C LYS A 361 22.20 -2.72 -26.57
N GLU A 362 21.20 -3.02 -27.42
CA GLU A 362 21.31 -3.84 -28.64
C GLU A 362 21.60 -5.33 -28.42
N MET A 363 21.86 -5.78 -27.19
CA MET A 363 22.07 -7.21 -26.89
C MET A 363 20.73 -7.90 -26.64
N ASN A 364 20.45 -8.98 -27.38
CA ASN A 364 19.22 -9.77 -27.23
C ASN A 364 19.27 -10.62 -25.97
N THR A 365 18.30 -10.45 -25.07
CA THR A 365 18.25 -11.21 -23.83
C THR A 365 18.10 -12.72 -24.03
N LYS A 366 17.62 -13.19 -25.19
CA LYS A 366 17.55 -14.61 -25.52
C LYS A 366 18.92 -15.25 -25.71
N GLU A 367 19.90 -14.51 -26.19
CA GLU A 367 21.20 -15.04 -26.62
C GLU A 367 22.21 -15.13 -25.48
N PHE A 368 21.98 -14.41 -24.38
CA PHE A 368 22.92 -14.34 -23.28
C PHE A 368 22.26 -14.78 -21.96
N SER A 369 23.08 -15.26 -21.02
CA SER A 369 22.62 -15.55 -19.65
C SER A 369 22.37 -14.26 -18.84
N PRO A 370 21.55 -14.29 -17.79
CA PRO A 370 21.24 -13.11 -16.95
C PRO A 370 22.49 -12.44 -16.38
N GLU A 371 23.53 -13.20 -16.05
CA GLU A 371 24.79 -12.69 -15.47
C GLU A 371 25.48 -11.68 -16.41
N LYS A 372 25.27 -11.81 -17.74
CA LYS A 372 25.82 -10.88 -18.72
C LYS A 372 25.20 -9.49 -18.64
N PHE A 373 23.95 -9.43 -18.17
CA PHE A 373 23.19 -8.19 -18.03
C PHE A 373 23.28 -7.56 -16.63
N ALA A 374 23.79 -8.30 -15.66
CA ALA A 374 23.81 -7.87 -14.26
C ALA A 374 24.66 -6.60 -13.99
N ASP A 375 25.56 -6.18 -14.93
CA ASP A 375 26.27 -4.89 -14.86
C ASP A 375 25.44 -3.73 -15.40
N MET A 376 24.39 -4.04 -16.16
CA MET A 376 23.60 -3.03 -16.87
C MET A 376 22.21 -2.87 -16.28
N VAL A 377 21.65 -3.91 -15.65
CA VAL A 377 20.31 -3.87 -15.09
C VAL A 377 20.28 -4.53 -13.72
N THR A 378 19.68 -3.84 -12.77
CA THR A 378 19.40 -4.37 -11.43
C THR A 378 17.90 -4.49 -11.23
N TYR A 379 17.47 -5.61 -10.65
CA TYR A 379 16.09 -5.86 -10.24
C TYR A 379 16.01 -5.91 -8.70
N ILE A 380 15.24 -5.00 -8.13
CA ILE A 380 15.00 -4.92 -6.69
C ILE A 380 13.63 -5.51 -6.41
N TYR A 381 13.62 -6.62 -5.68
CA TYR A 381 12.44 -7.45 -5.44
C TYR A 381 11.40 -6.77 -4.52
N GLN A 382 10.15 -7.20 -4.67
CA GLN A 382 9.06 -6.80 -3.79
C GLN A 382 9.33 -7.21 -2.34
N ASN A 383 9.81 -8.43 -2.11
CA ASN A 383 10.31 -8.86 -0.81
C ASN A 383 11.80 -8.49 -0.67
N PRO A 384 12.17 -7.53 0.22
CA PRO A 384 13.56 -7.10 0.36
C PRO A 384 14.49 -8.22 0.86
N GLU A 385 13.97 -9.25 1.54
CA GLU A 385 14.78 -10.37 2.04
C GLU A 385 15.46 -11.15 0.91
N GLU A 386 14.88 -11.16 -0.29
CA GLU A 386 15.46 -11.82 -1.47
C GLU A 386 16.75 -11.14 -1.97
N MET A 387 17.07 -9.95 -1.46
CA MET A 387 18.31 -9.23 -1.80
C MET A 387 19.49 -9.58 -0.89
N PHE A 388 19.25 -10.18 0.29
CA PHE A 388 20.30 -10.44 1.28
C PHE A 388 20.90 -11.84 1.08
N ILE A 389 22.20 -11.88 0.87
CA ILE A 389 22.99 -13.10 0.60
C ILE A 389 23.94 -13.37 1.77
N ASP A 390 24.57 -12.32 2.31
CA ASP A 390 25.61 -12.36 3.32
C ASP A 390 25.04 -12.07 4.74
N ASP A 391 25.91 -12.10 5.75
CA ASP A 391 25.55 -11.92 7.16
C ASP A 391 25.58 -10.44 7.60
N SER A 392 25.85 -9.51 6.68
CA SER A 392 25.79 -8.08 6.95
C SER A 392 25.46 -7.26 5.70
N ILE A 393 24.75 -6.14 5.90
CA ILE A 393 24.41 -5.21 4.83
C ILE A 393 25.66 -4.74 4.08
N LYS A 394 26.73 -4.44 4.81
CA LYS A 394 27.99 -4.00 4.19
C LYS A 394 28.56 -5.08 3.28
N ALA A 395 28.54 -6.34 3.70
CA ALA A 395 29.03 -7.45 2.90
C ALA A 395 28.15 -7.68 1.66
N ASP A 396 26.83 -7.54 1.78
CA ASP A 396 25.90 -7.61 0.64
C ASP A 396 26.18 -6.52 -0.40
N ILE A 397 26.39 -5.27 0.02
CA ILE A 397 26.75 -4.15 -0.88
C ILE A 397 28.13 -4.42 -1.54
N GLU A 398 29.10 -4.94 -0.80
CA GLU A 398 30.43 -5.26 -1.31
C GLU A 398 30.46 -6.46 -2.25
N TYR A 399 29.53 -7.42 -2.11
CA TYR A 399 29.55 -8.73 -2.78
C TYR A 399 29.76 -8.62 -4.29
N PHE A 400 28.93 -7.88 -4.98
CA PHE A 400 29.01 -7.73 -6.43
C PHE A 400 30.21 -6.91 -6.88
N LEU A 401 30.59 -5.89 -6.10
CA LEU A 401 31.73 -5.03 -6.40
C LEU A 401 33.04 -5.83 -6.31
N LYS A 402 33.18 -6.69 -5.30
CA LYS A 402 34.29 -7.61 -5.12
C LYS A 402 34.34 -8.67 -6.23
N ALA A 403 33.21 -9.31 -6.53
CA ALA A 403 33.14 -10.35 -7.55
C ALA A 403 33.57 -9.86 -8.95
N ARG A 404 33.50 -8.55 -9.19
CA ARG A 404 33.87 -7.91 -10.46
C ARG A 404 35.19 -7.15 -10.42
N ASN A 405 35.93 -7.28 -9.32
CA ASN A 405 37.24 -6.64 -9.13
C ASN A 405 37.19 -5.10 -9.36
N VAL A 406 36.10 -4.45 -8.91
CA VAL A 406 35.99 -2.99 -8.95
C VAL A 406 37.09 -2.39 -8.08
N LYS A 407 37.91 -1.52 -8.66
CA LYS A 407 38.99 -0.84 -7.90
C LYS A 407 38.34 0.17 -6.94
N ASP A 408 38.97 0.29 -5.75
CA ASP A 408 38.53 1.26 -4.72
C ASP A 408 37.06 1.14 -4.30
N TYR A 409 36.47 -0.06 -4.41
CA TYR A 409 35.08 -0.32 -4.08
C TYR A 409 34.70 0.15 -2.65
N ALA A 410 35.66 0.18 -1.72
CA ALA A 410 35.39 0.62 -0.35
C ALA A 410 34.85 2.06 -0.28
N ILE A 411 35.33 2.95 -1.15
CA ILE A 411 34.84 4.34 -1.23
C ILE A 411 33.38 4.37 -1.73
N ALA A 412 33.06 3.57 -2.76
CA ALA A 412 31.70 3.45 -3.27
C ALA A 412 30.74 2.87 -2.21
N VAL A 413 31.18 1.84 -1.47
CA VAL A 413 30.41 1.25 -0.38
C VAL A 413 30.12 2.26 0.73
N ASP A 414 31.15 3.02 1.17
CA ASP A 414 30.95 4.04 2.20
C ASP A 414 29.98 5.15 1.73
N HIS A 415 30.07 5.57 0.48
CA HIS A 415 29.14 6.53 -0.11
C HIS A 415 27.69 6.02 -0.10
N ILE A 416 27.46 4.77 -0.51
CA ILE A 416 26.15 4.14 -0.54
C ILE A 416 25.59 3.98 0.89
N ILE A 417 26.40 3.56 1.84
CA ILE A 417 26.01 3.46 3.25
C ILE A 417 25.53 4.81 3.79
N GLU A 418 26.20 5.91 3.44
CA GLU A 418 25.79 7.25 3.84
C GLU A 418 24.50 7.67 3.12
N LEU A 419 24.44 7.49 1.79
CA LEU A 419 23.28 7.88 0.96
C LEU A 419 21.98 7.25 1.48
N PHE A 420 22.02 5.96 1.85
CA PHE A 420 20.84 5.23 2.35
C PHE A 420 20.73 5.21 3.89
N GLN A 421 21.58 5.98 4.60
CA GLN A 421 21.54 6.11 6.07
C GLN A 421 21.63 4.75 6.79
N LEU A 422 22.59 3.91 6.39
CA LEU A 422 22.77 2.55 6.91
C LEU A 422 23.92 2.42 7.93
N ARG A 423 24.60 3.50 8.29
CA ARG A 423 25.83 3.48 9.12
C ARG A 423 25.68 2.70 10.43
N GLU A 424 24.56 2.87 11.14
CA GLU A 424 24.30 2.23 12.44
C GLU A 424 23.95 0.75 12.33
N ILE A 425 23.54 0.30 11.15
CA ILE A 425 23.04 -1.07 10.93
C ILE A 425 23.84 -1.85 9.90
N LYS A 426 24.91 -1.27 9.32
CA LYS A 426 25.71 -1.85 8.22
C LYS A 426 26.33 -3.21 8.54
N ASP A 427 26.64 -3.47 9.82
CA ASP A 427 27.29 -4.69 10.29
C ASP A 427 26.26 -5.74 10.79
N ARG A 428 24.95 -5.49 10.59
CA ARG A 428 23.86 -6.39 10.98
C ARG A 428 23.35 -7.19 9.78
N ASP A 429 22.86 -8.40 10.04
CA ASP A 429 22.14 -9.21 9.04
C ASP A 429 20.88 -8.48 8.59
N GLY A 430 20.75 -8.28 7.27
CA GLY A 430 19.62 -7.59 6.66
C GLY A 430 18.27 -8.26 6.93
N ARG A 431 18.25 -9.59 7.06
CA ARG A 431 17.04 -10.39 7.34
C ARG A 431 16.46 -10.14 8.73
N LEU A 432 17.26 -9.63 9.68
CA LEU A 432 16.87 -9.36 11.06
C LEU A 432 16.43 -7.90 11.32
N LEU A 433 16.33 -7.10 10.28
CA LEU A 433 15.99 -5.68 10.36
C LEU A 433 14.47 -5.44 10.25
N SER A 434 14.04 -4.24 10.63
CA SER A 434 12.67 -3.80 10.36
C SER A 434 12.42 -3.63 8.85
N GLY A 435 11.16 -3.77 8.38
CA GLY A 435 10.82 -3.69 6.96
C GLY A 435 11.32 -2.42 6.26
N GLY A 436 11.25 -1.25 6.92
CA GLY A 436 11.79 0.00 6.37
C GLY A 436 13.32 0.00 6.27
N GLN A 437 14.03 -0.60 7.25
CA GLN A 437 15.48 -0.77 7.21
C GLN A 437 15.89 -1.77 6.12
N GLN A 438 15.18 -2.90 6.00
CA GLN A 438 15.36 -3.87 4.93
C GLN A 438 15.18 -3.24 3.55
N ARG A 439 14.15 -2.42 3.38
CA ARG A 439 13.90 -1.71 2.11
C ARG A 439 15.02 -0.75 1.75
N ARG A 440 15.53 0.04 2.71
CA ARG A 440 16.69 0.91 2.49
C ARG A 440 17.93 0.12 2.09
N ALA A 441 18.19 -0.99 2.78
CA ALA A 441 19.32 -1.86 2.48
C ALA A 441 19.19 -2.50 1.08
N SER A 442 18.02 -2.98 0.70
CA SER A 442 17.77 -3.55 -0.63
C SER A 442 17.97 -2.53 -1.76
N LEU A 443 17.55 -1.27 -1.56
CA LEU A 443 17.84 -0.18 -2.49
C LEU A 443 19.34 0.08 -2.60
N ALA A 444 20.07 0.12 -1.47
CA ALA A 444 21.52 0.32 -1.43
C ALA A 444 22.27 -0.77 -2.20
N ILE A 445 21.90 -2.04 -2.00
CA ILE A 445 22.47 -3.19 -2.74
C ILE A 445 22.20 -3.02 -4.25
N GLY A 446 20.98 -2.63 -4.61
CA GLY A 446 20.58 -2.47 -6.02
C GLY A 446 21.36 -1.39 -6.78
N VAL A 447 21.78 -0.31 -6.13
CA VAL A 447 22.55 0.77 -6.77
C VAL A 447 24.05 0.56 -6.74
N ALA A 448 24.54 -0.40 -5.95
CA ALA A 448 25.97 -0.59 -5.71
C ALA A 448 26.80 -0.74 -7.01
N MET A 449 26.21 -1.34 -8.04
CA MET A 449 26.86 -1.56 -9.33
C MET A 449 26.75 -0.40 -10.31
N GLN A 450 26.09 0.69 -9.94
CA GLN A 450 25.78 1.82 -10.84
C GLN A 450 25.19 1.36 -12.16
N PRO A 451 24.06 0.60 -12.15
CA PRO A 451 23.50 0.02 -13.36
C PRO A 451 22.94 1.09 -14.30
N LEU A 452 22.84 0.77 -15.59
CA LEU A 452 22.18 1.65 -16.56
C LEU A 452 20.67 1.74 -16.30
N LEU A 453 20.07 0.64 -15.83
CA LEU A 453 18.63 0.50 -15.58
C LEU A 453 18.39 -0.10 -14.18
N ILE A 454 17.59 0.59 -13.37
CA ILE A 454 17.08 0.08 -12.10
C ILE A 454 15.60 -0.28 -12.27
N LEU A 455 15.24 -1.49 -11.89
CA LEU A 455 13.88 -2.01 -11.86
C LEU A 455 13.46 -2.25 -10.41
N LEU A 456 12.39 -1.58 -9.96
CA LEU A 456 11.85 -1.73 -8.61
C LEU A 456 10.45 -2.33 -8.67
N ASP A 457 10.25 -3.44 -7.97
CA ASP A 457 8.94 -4.08 -7.86
C ASP A 457 8.32 -3.73 -6.51
N GLU A 458 7.22 -2.96 -6.53
CA GLU A 458 6.44 -2.50 -5.37
C GLU A 458 7.32 -1.98 -4.18
N PRO A 459 8.16 -0.96 -4.39
CA PRO A 459 9.16 -0.56 -3.38
C PRO A 459 8.56 0.06 -2.12
N THR A 460 7.31 0.47 -2.14
CA THR A 460 6.59 1.07 -1.00
C THR A 460 5.54 0.15 -0.38
N ALA A 461 5.38 -1.08 -0.90
CA ALA A 461 4.40 -2.04 -0.38
C ALA A 461 4.71 -2.44 1.08
N ASN A 462 3.67 -2.68 1.87
CA ASN A 462 3.74 -3.11 3.27
C ASN A 462 4.49 -2.16 4.21
N LEU A 463 4.61 -0.88 3.84
CA LEU A 463 5.23 0.15 4.67
C LEU A 463 4.16 1.09 5.24
N ASP A 464 4.31 1.47 6.51
CA ASP A 464 3.53 2.57 7.07
C ASP A 464 3.82 3.89 6.33
N ILE A 465 2.91 4.86 6.45
CA ILE A 465 2.97 6.10 5.66
C ILE A 465 4.25 6.89 5.94
N GLY A 466 4.72 6.94 7.20
CA GLY A 466 5.96 7.62 7.57
C GLY A 466 7.17 7.00 6.88
N THR A 467 7.31 5.67 7.00
CA THR A 467 8.37 4.90 6.34
C THR A 467 8.27 5.02 4.82
N ARG A 468 7.05 4.97 4.23
CA ARG A 468 6.81 5.17 2.80
C ARG A 468 7.34 6.51 2.30
N LYS A 469 7.08 7.60 3.01
CA LYS A 469 7.61 8.94 2.67
C LYS A 469 9.15 8.98 2.71
N HIS A 470 9.76 8.33 3.69
CA HIS A 470 11.23 8.21 3.74
C HIS A 470 11.78 7.42 2.56
N ILE A 471 11.20 6.28 2.22
CA ILE A 471 11.61 5.47 1.07
C ILE A 471 11.42 6.25 -0.24
N SER A 472 10.33 6.99 -0.41
CA SER A 472 10.08 7.83 -1.58
C SER A 472 11.19 8.87 -1.80
N LYS A 473 11.79 9.42 -0.74
CA LYS A 473 12.94 10.32 -0.85
C LYS A 473 14.19 9.61 -1.39
N PHE A 474 14.46 8.37 -0.94
CA PHE A 474 15.56 7.57 -1.49
C PHE A 474 15.31 7.20 -2.96
N ILE A 475 14.07 6.88 -3.31
CA ILE A 475 13.69 6.63 -4.71
C ILE A 475 13.93 7.87 -5.58
N GLN A 476 13.69 9.08 -5.06
CA GLN A 476 13.98 10.31 -5.78
C GLN A 476 15.48 10.49 -6.09
N SER A 477 16.39 10.03 -5.21
CA SER A 477 17.83 10.11 -5.46
C SER A 477 18.32 9.11 -6.52
N LEU A 478 17.56 8.04 -6.81
CA LEU A 478 17.95 7.03 -7.82
C LEU A 478 18.10 7.61 -9.24
N LYS A 479 17.51 8.77 -9.51
CA LYS A 479 17.68 9.48 -10.79
C LYS A 479 19.14 9.84 -11.09
N ASP A 480 19.97 9.97 -10.06
CA ASP A 480 21.38 10.34 -10.16
C ASP A 480 22.29 9.08 -10.17
N GLU A 481 21.71 7.89 -9.87
CA GLU A 481 22.41 6.62 -9.75
C GLU A 481 22.26 5.70 -10.98
N ALA A 482 21.33 6.00 -11.91
CA ALA A 482 21.10 5.21 -13.11
C ALA A 482 20.65 6.07 -14.30
N GLU A 483 20.86 5.56 -15.52
CA GLU A 483 20.40 6.26 -16.75
C GLU A 483 18.88 6.20 -16.92
N ALA A 484 18.21 5.13 -16.44
CA ALA A 484 16.76 5.03 -16.38
C ALA A 484 16.32 4.24 -15.14
N VAL A 485 15.12 4.53 -14.66
CA VAL A 485 14.50 3.84 -13.53
C VAL A 485 13.06 3.48 -13.85
N ILE A 486 12.67 2.23 -13.57
CA ILE A 486 11.29 1.76 -13.70
C ILE A 486 10.80 1.30 -12.35
N ILE A 487 9.63 1.77 -11.95
CA ILE A 487 8.94 1.33 -10.73
C ILE A 487 7.62 0.70 -11.14
N ALA A 488 7.47 -0.60 -10.89
CA ALA A 488 6.16 -1.22 -10.91
C ALA A 488 5.47 -0.96 -9.57
N THR A 489 4.32 -0.30 -9.58
CA THR A 489 3.62 0.04 -8.35
C THR A 489 2.14 0.33 -8.56
N HIS A 490 1.36 0.19 -7.49
CA HIS A 490 -0.01 0.69 -7.36
C HIS A 490 -0.07 1.95 -6.48
N ASP A 491 1.05 2.42 -5.92
CA ASP A 491 1.13 3.65 -5.14
C ASP A 491 1.04 4.88 -6.04
N MET A 492 -0.19 5.34 -6.30
CA MET A 492 -0.43 6.45 -7.22
C MET A 492 0.08 7.79 -6.70
N GLN A 493 0.34 7.93 -5.39
CA GLN A 493 1.03 9.10 -4.83
C GLN A 493 2.50 9.15 -5.28
N LEU A 494 3.20 8.03 -5.13
CA LEU A 494 4.58 7.91 -5.62
C LEU A 494 4.63 8.15 -7.14
N VAL A 495 3.69 7.59 -7.90
CA VAL A 495 3.59 7.81 -9.36
C VAL A 495 3.42 9.30 -9.69
N ALA A 496 2.50 9.98 -9.00
CA ALA A 496 2.20 11.39 -9.21
C ALA A 496 3.40 12.31 -8.91
N GLU A 497 4.14 12.03 -7.85
CA GLU A 497 5.27 12.88 -7.42
C GLU A 497 6.57 12.61 -8.22
N TRP A 498 6.80 11.35 -8.62
CA TRP A 498 8.11 10.92 -9.09
C TRP A 498 8.21 10.68 -10.60
N ALA A 499 7.21 10.06 -11.25
CA ALA A 499 7.32 9.61 -12.63
C ALA A 499 7.28 10.78 -13.63
N ASN A 500 8.11 10.71 -14.67
CA ASN A 500 7.98 11.59 -15.84
C ASN A 500 7.26 10.91 -17.03
N ARG A 501 7.09 9.57 -16.95
CA ARG A 501 6.39 8.75 -17.94
C ARG A 501 5.64 7.64 -17.21
N ILE A 502 4.42 7.37 -17.61
CA ILE A 502 3.57 6.36 -17.00
C ILE A 502 3.15 5.37 -18.09
N ILE A 503 3.38 4.09 -17.82
CA ILE A 503 2.98 2.99 -18.69
C ILE A 503 1.86 2.24 -17.98
N VAL A 504 0.68 2.20 -18.57
CA VAL A 504 -0.48 1.54 -18.03
C VAL A 504 -0.63 0.15 -18.66
N MET A 505 -0.57 -0.87 -17.83
CA MET A 505 -0.75 -2.27 -18.25
C MET A 505 -2.10 -2.82 -17.81
N LYS A 506 -2.72 -3.60 -18.70
CA LYS A 506 -3.92 -4.40 -18.42
C LYS A 506 -3.89 -5.69 -19.21
N ASP A 507 -4.22 -6.82 -18.57
CA ASP A 507 -4.34 -8.14 -19.20
C ASP A 507 -3.15 -8.51 -20.11
N GLY A 508 -1.93 -8.19 -19.66
CA GLY A 508 -0.69 -8.48 -20.38
C GLY A 508 -0.39 -7.58 -21.56
N GLN A 509 -1.07 -6.46 -21.70
CA GLN A 509 -0.87 -5.48 -22.78
C GLN A 509 -0.58 -4.08 -22.19
N ILE A 510 0.16 -3.27 -22.94
CA ILE A 510 0.27 -1.84 -22.66
C ILE A 510 -0.92 -1.16 -23.33
N ILE A 511 -1.81 -0.58 -22.51
CA ILE A 511 -3.01 0.11 -22.99
C ILE A 511 -2.77 1.63 -23.13
N HIS A 512 -1.76 2.16 -22.45
CA HIS A 512 -1.37 3.57 -22.58
C HIS A 512 0.10 3.77 -22.19
N ASP A 513 0.73 4.73 -22.85
CA ASP A 513 2.10 5.19 -22.59
C ASP A 513 2.12 6.71 -22.75
N GLY A 514 2.31 7.44 -21.65
CA GLY A 514 2.20 8.89 -21.66
C GLY A 514 2.85 9.56 -20.44
N ASN A 515 2.74 10.87 -20.38
CA ASN A 515 3.17 11.63 -19.22
C ASN A 515 2.08 11.65 -18.10
N ARG A 516 2.43 12.20 -16.95
CA ARG A 516 1.51 12.29 -15.80
C ARG A 516 0.19 12.98 -16.15
N GLU A 517 0.25 14.08 -16.89
CA GLU A 517 -0.92 14.88 -17.24
C GLU A 517 -1.89 14.09 -18.13
N THR A 518 -1.40 13.41 -19.18
CA THR A 518 -2.23 12.62 -20.09
C THR A 518 -2.89 11.40 -19.42
N VAL A 519 -2.23 10.80 -18.44
CA VAL A 519 -2.78 9.65 -17.71
C VAL A 519 -3.79 10.09 -16.67
N PHE A 520 -3.43 11.03 -15.80
CA PHE A 520 -4.29 11.42 -14.68
C PHE A 520 -5.51 12.28 -15.07
N SER A 521 -5.46 12.96 -16.22
CA SER A 521 -6.64 13.66 -16.76
C SER A 521 -7.64 12.74 -17.43
N ASN A 522 -7.25 11.51 -17.78
CA ASN A 522 -8.08 10.56 -18.51
C ASN A 522 -8.80 9.59 -17.54
N LYS A 523 -9.98 10.01 -17.04
CA LYS A 523 -10.78 9.20 -16.11
C LYS A 523 -11.15 7.82 -16.70
N ALA A 524 -11.51 7.75 -17.98
CA ALA A 524 -11.87 6.49 -18.62
C ALA A 524 -10.69 5.49 -18.63
N LEU A 525 -9.46 5.97 -18.82
CA LEU A 525 -8.25 5.16 -18.73
C LEU A 525 -8.01 4.67 -17.30
N LEU A 526 -8.15 5.55 -16.31
CA LEU A 526 -7.98 5.20 -14.89
C LEU A 526 -9.00 4.15 -14.47
N ASP A 527 -10.28 4.34 -14.79
CA ASP A 527 -11.36 3.39 -14.51
C ASP A 527 -11.10 2.05 -15.23
N GLN A 528 -10.69 2.08 -16.51
CA GLN A 528 -10.35 0.88 -17.28
C GLN A 528 -9.20 0.09 -16.66
N ALA A 529 -8.21 0.78 -16.11
CA ALA A 529 -7.03 0.18 -15.50
C ALA A 529 -7.20 -0.13 -14.00
N GLY A 530 -8.33 0.23 -13.38
CA GLY A 530 -8.58 0.07 -11.94
C GLY A 530 -7.65 0.92 -11.08
N LEU A 531 -7.25 2.10 -11.57
CA LEU A 531 -6.33 3.01 -10.87
C LEU A 531 -7.10 4.14 -10.19
N THR A 532 -6.79 4.41 -8.93
CA THR A 532 -7.38 5.51 -8.16
C THR A 532 -6.33 6.61 -7.97
N PRO A 533 -6.53 7.81 -8.52
CA PRO A 533 -5.61 8.93 -8.32
C PRO A 533 -5.61 9.37 -6.85
N PRO A 534 -4.53 10.05 -6.38
CA PRO A 534 -4.50 10.68 -5.07
C PRO A 534 -5.68 11.65 -4.86
N GLN A 535 -6.18 11.77 -3.63
CA GLN A 535 -7.33 12.64 -3.30
C GLN A 535 -7.13 14.07 -3.78
N ILE A 536 -5.90 14.60 -3.66
CA ILE A 536 -5.60 15.97 -4.04
C ILE A 536 -5.72 16.21 -5.54
N MET A 537 -5.45 15.19 -6.36
CA MET A 537 -5.66 15.25 -7.81
C MET A 537 -7.14 15.18 -8.16
N GLU A 538 -7.87 14.31 -7.46
CA GLU A 538 -9.30 14.15 -7.69
C GLU A 538 -10.06 15.43 -7.34
N ILE A 539 -9.76 16.06 -6.21
CA ILE A 539 -10.37 17.35 -5.84
C ILE A 539 -10.00 18.46 -6.81
N SER A 540 -8.73 18.53 -7.27
CA SER A 540 -8.29 19.51 -8.27
C SER A 540 -9.10 19.37 -9.57
N ARG A 541 -9.32 18.12 -10.03
CA ARG A 541 -10.12 17.82 -11.23
C ARG A 541 -11.59 18.23 -11.05
N LEU A 542 -12.19 17.90 -9.90
CA LEU A 542 -13.60 18.20 -9.59
C LEU A 542 -13.85 19.72 -9.47
N LEU A 543 -12.88 20.48 -8.99
CA LEU A 543 -12.95 21.95 -8.92
C LEU A 543 -12.58 22.63 -10.25
N GLY A 544 -12.21 21.87 -11.30
CA GLY A 544 -11.75 22.45 -12.57
C GLY A 544 -10.40 23.18 -12.47
N MET A 545 -9.64 22.96 -11.40
CA MET A 545 -8.33 23.54 -11.18
C MET A 545 -7.25 22.80 -11.99
N LYS A 546 -6.06 23.41 -12.10
CA LYS A 546 -4.87 22.71 -12.59
C LYS A 546 -4.61 21.49 -11.68
N LEU A 547 -4.28 20.32 -12.28
CA LEU A 547 -3.98 19.11 -11.53
C LEU A 547 -2.81 19.35 -10.56
N ALA A 548 -3.08 19.19 -9.28
CA ALA A 548 -2.08 19.25 -8.23
C ALA A 548 -1.52 17.83 -7.98
N TYR A 549 -0.21 17.67 -8.03
CA TYR A 549 0.44 16.38 -7.82
C TYR A 549 0.84 16.14 -6.35
N SER A 550 0.77 17.20 -5.54
CA SER A 550 1.02 17.16 -4.10
C SER A 550 0.08 18.12 -3.35
N VAL A 551 0.01 17.98 -2.03
CA VAL A 551 -0.74 18.92 -1.17
C VAL A 551 -0.19 20.34 -1.32
N GLU A 552 1.13 20.49 -1.39
CA GLU A 552 1.82 21.76 -1.57
C GLU A 552 1.46 22.43 -2.90
N ASP A 553 1.36 21.66 -3.99
CA ASP A 553 0.92 22.17 -5.30
C ASP A 553 -0.52 22.71 -5.21
N PHE A 554 -1.42 21.96 -4.56
CA PHE A 554 -2.81 22.35 -4.42
C PHE A 554 -2.96 23.64 -3.63
N VAL A 555 -2.29 23.74 -2.48
CA VAL A 555 -2.31 24.95 -1.62
C VAL A 555 -1.82 26.16 -2.42
N LYS A 556 -0.70 26.01 -3.13
CA LYS A 556 -0.15 27.09 -3.97
C LYS A 556 -1.10 27.52 -5.09
N TYR A 557 -1.84 26.58 -5.70
CA TYR A 557 -2.83 26.93 -6.72
C TYR A 557 -4.06 27.61 -6.10
N ALA A 558 -4.51 27.16 -4.94
CA ALA A 558 -5.63 27.76 -4.22
C ALA A 558 -5.34 29.19 -3.75
N GLU A 559 -4.15 29.46 -3.22
CA GLU A 559 -3.69 30.81 -2.81
C GLU A 559 -3.69 31.80 -3.99
N ASN A 560 -3.15 31.38 -5.14
CA ASN A 560 -3.13 32.23 -6.33
C ASN A 560 -4.53 32.56 -6.84
N PHE A 561 -5.50 31.65 -6.70
CA PHE A 561 -6.91 31.91 -7.02
C PHE A 561 -7.54 32.96 -6.09
N GLY A 562 -7.21 32.94 -4.80
CA GLY A 562 -7.67 33.92 -3.82
C GLY A 562 -7.21 35.33 -4.14
N GLU A 563 -5.98 35.50 -4.59
CA GLU A 563 -5.43 36.81 -5.00
C GLU A 563 -6.08 37.33 -6.31
N GLU A 564 -6.25 36.50 -7.34
CA GLU A 564 -6.89 36.94 -8.59
C GLU A 564 -8.38 37.26 -8.40
N SER A 565 -9.10 36.55 -7.54
CA SER A 565 -10.50 36.88 -7.22
C SER A 565 -10.65 38.16 -6.41
N ALA A 566 -9.71 38.48 -5.52
CA ALA A 566 -9.67 39.76 -4.78
C ALA A 566 -9.40 40.95 -5.71
N TYR A 567 -8.55 40.79 -6.72
CA TYR A 567 -8.32 41.82 -7.76
C TYR A 567 -9.54 42.02 -8.67
N SER A 568 -10.25 40.93 -9.06
CA SER A 568 -11.45 41.04 -9.89
C SER A 568 -12.66 41.62 -9.14
N GLY A 569 -12.74 41.43 -7.83
CA GLY A 569 -13.75 42.05 -6.96
C GLY A 569 -13.63 43.59 -6.91
N ASN A 570 -12.41 44.11 -6.83
CA ASN A 570 -12.15 45.55 -6.84
C ASN A 570 -12.47 46.23 -8.19
N TYR A 571 -12.37 45.50 -9.32
CA TYR A 571 -12.79 46.04 -10.64
C TYR A 571 -14.31 46.11 -10.81
N LYS A 572 -15.09 45.24 -10.15
CA LYS A 572 -16.56 45.28 -10.20
C LYS A 572 -17.15 46.39 -9.33
N GLU A 573 -16.50 46.80 -8.23
CA GLU A 573 -16.90 47.97 -7.45
C GLU A 573 -16.53 49.29 -8.13
N ALA A 574 -15.36 49.35 -8.78
CA ALA A 574 -14.95 50.54 -9.54
C ALA A 574 -15.83 50.77 -10.81
N ALA A 575 -16.39 49.73 -11.43
CA ALA A 575 -17.28 49.85 -12.57
C ALA A 575 -18.74 50.19 -12.22
N ARG A 576 -19.12 50.29 -10.94
CA ARG A 576 -20.44 50.77 -10.46
C ARG A 576 -20.48 52.25 -10.08
N VAL A 577 -19.39 52.97 -10.22
CA VAL A 577 -19.27 54.41 -9.89
C VAL A 577 -19.06 55.29 -11.14
N TYR A 578 -19.24 54.77 -12.35
CA TYR A 578 -19.32 55.59 -13.57
C TYR A 578 -20.63 55.30 -14.32
#